data_7bd0cbdc59fdfdb2be2a11c09eaf6572
#
_entry.id   7bd0cbdc59fdfdb2be2a11c09eaf6572
#
_cell.length_a   1.000
_cell.length_b   1.000
_cell.length_c   1.000
_cell.angle_alpha   90.00
_cell.angle_beta   90.00
_cell.angle_gamma   90.00
#
_symmetry.space_group_name_H-M   'P 1'
#
loop_
_entity.id
_entity.type
_entity.pdbx_description
1 polymer ?
#
loop_
_entity_poly.entity_id
_entity_poly.type
_entity_poly.pdbx_seq_one_letter_code
_entity_poly.pdbx_strand_id
1 'polypeptide(L)'
;MAKTEPFEKYSNKYEDWFEDNKYAYQSEINAIKDILPVFKSGIEIGVGSGKFALPFNIKLGIEPSAEMRRLAESRGITVLDGIAENLPLENEKFDLVLMVTTLCFLEDAKKAFSEVYRILKPEGYFINGFVDKNSKIGKIYQKYKDRSIFYKEAVFFSTKEVVKLIDEAGFRKIEFRQTIFSPLDKINKVNIVKKGYGEGSFIVIRAHK
;
A
#
# COMPACT_ATOMS: atom_id res chain seq x y z
N MET A 1 -10.66 -15.74 -4.18
CA MET A 1 -10.97 -15.32 -2.77
C MET A 1 -9.79 -14.55 -2.22
N ALA A 2 -10.03 -13.49 -1.44
CA ALA A 2 -8.93 -12.69 -0.87
C ALA A 2 -7.97 -13.56 -0.05
N LYS A 3 -6.66 -13.27 -0.14
CA LYS A 3 -5.57 -14.03 0.50
C LYS A 3 -5.40 -13.59 1.96
N THR A 4 -6.42 -13.80 2.80
CA THR A 4 -6.49 -13.27 4.18
C THR A 4 -5.92 -14.20 5.24
N GLU A 5 -5.79 -15.51 4.97
CA GLU A 5 -5.43 -16.51 5.95
C GLU A 5 -4.16 -16.18 6.78
N PRO A 6 -3.04 -15.71 6.20
CA PRO A 6 -1.86 -15.33 6.98
C PRO A 6 -2.13 -14.17 7.94
N PHE A 7 -2.96 -13.22 7.54
CA PHE A 7 -3.31 -12.04 8.34
C PHE A 7 -4.26 -12.38 9.48
N GLU A 8 -5.15 -13.37 9.29
CA GLU A 8 -6.00 -13.90 10.36
C GLU A 8 -5.19 -14.65 11.43
N LYS A 9 -4.25 -15.50 10.99
CA LYS A 9 -3.53 -16.41 11.92
C LYS A 9 -2.32 -15.77 12.58
N TYR A 10 -1.67 -14.81 11.94
CA TYR A 10 -0.37 -14.29 12.33
C TYR A 10 -0.36 -12.77 12.49
N SER A 11 -1.49 -12.19 12.90
CA SER A 11 -1.65 -10.74 13.09
C SER A 11 -0.57 -10.15 14.01
N ASN A 12 -0.19 -10.86 15.09
CA ASN A 12 0.89 -10.42 15.98
C ASN A 12 2.22 -10.30 15.24
N LYS A 13 2.60 -11.29 14.41
CA LYS A 13 3.83 -11.22 13.61
C LYS A 13 3.81 -10.09 12.58
N TYR A 14 2.62 -9.76 12.07
CA TYR A 14 2.45 -8.60 11.21
C TYR A 14 2.73 -7.30 11.99
N GLU A 15 2.20 -7.18 13.20
CA GLU A 15 2.45 -6.04 14.08
C GLU A 15 3.93 -5.93 14.50
N ASP A 16 4.55 -7.06 14.90
CA ASP A 16 5.95 -7.12 15.29
C ASP A 16 6.88 -6.60 14.20
N TRP A 17 6.53 -6.83 12.92
CA TRP A 17 7.36 -6.33 11.81
C TRP A 17 7.60 -4.81 11.86
N PHE A 18 6.60 -4.04 12.26
CA PHE A 18 6.71 -2.56 12.33
C PHE A 18 7.62 -2.11 13.47
N GLU A 19 7.65 -2.84 14.56
CA GLU A 19 8.57 -2.56 15.69
C GLU A 19 9.99 -2.99 15.34
N ASP A 20 10.17 -4.19 14.81
CA ASP A 20 11.46 -4.74 14.40
C ASP A 20 12.10 -3.91 13.28
N ASN A 21 11.29 -3.37 12.37
CA ASN A 21 11.73 -2.58 11.22
C ASN A 21 11.30 -1.10 11.29
N LYS A 22 11.25 -0.52 12.49
CA LYS A 22 10.74 0.85 12.73
C LYS A 22 11.37 1.93 11.84
N TYR A 23 12.64 1.81 11.50
CA TYR A 23 13.31 2.78 10.63
C TYR A 23 12.90 2.61 9.15
N ALA A 24 12.66 1.38 8.72
CA ALA A 24 12.12 1.12 7.39
C ALA A 24 10.70 1.68 7.29
N TYR A 25 9.83 1.31 8.23
CA TYR A 25 8.47 1.82 8.32
C TYR A 25 8.41 3.36 8.34
N GLN A 26 9.23 4.01 9.18
CA GLN A 26 9.28 5.48 9.22
C GLN A 26 9.77 6.08 7.89
N SER A 27 10.65 5.39 7.18
CA SER A 27 11.11 5.82 5.85
C SER A 27 9.98 5.74 4.82
N GLU A 28 9.17 4.69 4.87
CA GLU A 28 7.98 4.49 4.03
C GLU A 28 6.93 5.58 4.30
N ILE A 29 6.64 5.86 5.58
CA ILE A 29 5.76 6.97 5.98
C ILE A 29 6.27 8.31 5.42
N ASN A 30 7.57 8.58 5.54
CA ASN A 30 8.15 9.83 5.03
C ASN A 30 8.05 9.94 3.50
N ALA A 31 8.21 8.83 2.78
CA ALA A 31 8.07 8.82 1.31
C ALA A 31 6.62 9.11 0.88
N ILE A 32 5.63 8.57 1.59
CA ILE A 32 4.22 8.88 1.34
C ILE A 32 3.93 10.33 1.69
N LYS A 33 4.41 10.81 2.86
CA LYS A 33 4.20 12.18 3.32
C LYS A 33 4.76 13.23 2.35
N ASP A 34 5.91 12.94 1.72
CA ASP A 34 6.58 13.87 0.79
C ASP A 34 5.76 14.13 -0.50
N ILE A 35 4.82 13.25 -0.82
CA ILE A 35 3.99 13.34 -2.02
C ILE A 35 2.48 13.45 -1.70
N LEU A 36 2.13 13.46 -0.42
CA LEU A 36 0.74 13.50 0.04
C LEU A 36 0.11 14.87 -0.29
N PRO A 37 -1.01 14.92 -1.03
CA PRO A 37 -1.73 16.16 -1.28
C PRO A 37 -2.55 16.60 -0.05
N VAL A 38 -3.04 17.82 -0.06
CA VAL A 38 -4.10 18.22 0.86
C VAL A 38 -5.40 17.54 0.44
N PHE A 39 -6.10 16.91 1.37
CA PHE A 39 -7.36 16.23 1.14
C PHE A 39 -8.33 16.44 2.30
N LYS A 40 -9.63 16.28 2.04
CA LYS A 40 -10.70 16.34 3.06
C LYS A 40 -11.31 14.97 3.33
N SER A 41 -11.44 14.15 2.28
CA SER A 41 -11.97 12.79 2.35
C SER A 41 -10.95 11.79 1.81
N GLY A 42 -10.37 11.01 2.70
CA GLY A 42 -9.39 9.97 2.37
C GLY A 42 -9.84 8.59 2.81
N ILE A 43 -9.42 7.57 2.07
CA ILE A 43 -9.64 6.17 2.40
C ILE A 43 -8.37 5.36 2.10
N GLU A 44 -8.11 4.31 2.88
CA GLU A 44 -7.07 3.32 2.57
C GLU A 44 -7.70 1.98 2.16
N ILE A 45 -7.27 1.45 1.02
CA ILE A 45 -7.70 0.14 0.50
C ILE A 45 -6.67 -0.91 0.89
N GLY A 46 -7.13 -1.97 1.58
CA GLY A 46 -6.26 -2.92 2.27
C GLY A 46 -5.60 -2.26 3.47
N VAL A 47 -6.41 -1.64 4.33
CA VAL A 47 -5.92 -0.84 5.47
C VAL A 47 -5.16 -1.68 6.50
N GLY A 48 -5.29 -3.01 6.47
CA GLY A 48 -4.67 -3.90 7.43
C GLY A 48 -5.04 -3.51 8.86
N SER A 49 -4.06 -3.41 9.72
CA SER A 49 -4.25 -2.93 11.11
C SER A 49 -4.23 -1.40 11.25
N GLY A 50 -4.21 -0.63 10.15
CA GLY A 50 -4.26 0.84 10.16
C GLY A 50 -2.90 1.54 10.28
N LYS A 51 -1.79 0.82 10.18
CA LYS A 51 -0.44 1.39 10.36
C LYS A 51 -0.12 2.53 9.39
N PHE A 52 -0.63 2.47 8.14
CA PHE A 52 -0.41 3.54 7.16
C PHE A 52 -1.51 4.61 7.16
N ALA A 53 -2.78 4.26 7.50
CA ALA A 53 -3.87 5.23 7.58
C ALA A 53 -3.66 6.26 8.70
N LEU A 54 -3.27 5.80 9.89
CA LEU A 54 -3.18 6.61 11.10
C LEU A 54 -2.24 7.83 10.99
N PRO A 55 -1.01 7.70 10.48
CA PRO A 55 -0.07 8.82 10.36
C PRO A 55 -0.58 9.96 9.47
N PHE A 56 -1.53 9.66 8.57
CA PHE A 56 -2.12 10.63 7.63
C PHE A 56 -3.54 11.04 8.02
N ASN A 57 -4.01 10.66 9.21
CA ASN A 57 -5.36 10.95 9.71
C ASN A 57 -6.48 10.43 8.78
N ILE A 58 -6.23 9.33 8.05
CA ILE A 58 -7.24 8.61 7.29
C ILE A 58 -8.05 7.78 8.29
N LYS A 59 -9.38 7.98 8.32
CA LYS A 59 -10.29 7.39 9.31
C LYS A 59 -11.21 6.31 8.73
N LEU A 60 -11.08 6.01 7.44
CA LEU A 60 -11.87 5.00 6.76
C LEU A 60 -10.96 4.05 6.00
N GLY A 61 -11.27 2.75 6.05
CA GLY A 61 -10.52 1.73 5.33
C GLY A 61 -11.41 0.61 4.78
N ILE A 62 -10.86 -0.12 3.82
CA ILE A 62 -11.39 -1.41 3.33
C ILE A 62 -10.39 -2.49 3.69
N GLU A 63 -10.86 -3.60 4.26
CA GLU A 63 -10.00 -4.71 4.64
C GLU A 63 -10.80 -6.03 4.66
N PRO A 64 -10.38 -7.07 3.93
CA PRO A 64 -11.08 -8.35 3.92
C PRO A 64 -10.81 -9.23 5.17
N SER A 65 -9.67 -9.07 5.87
CA SER A 65 -9.35 -9.84 7.08
C SER A 65 -10.10 -9.31 8.29
N ALA A 66 -10.91 -10.16 8.94
CA ALA A 66 -11.67 -9.79 10.13
C ALA A 66 -10.77 -9.39 11.30
N GLU A 67 -9.67 -10.10 11.51
CA GLU A 67 -8.72 -9.79 12.58
C GLU A 67 -7.99 -8.45 12.33
N MET A 68 -7.61 -8.16 11.08
CA MET A 68 -7.00 -6.87 10.75
C MET A 68 -8.01 -5.72 10.91
N ARG A 69 -9.28 -5.92 10.52
CA ARG A 69 -10.35 -4.93 10.78
C ARG A 69 -10.46 -4.62 12.27
N ARG A 70 -10.54 -5.65 13.10
CA ARG A 70 -10.63 -5.49 14.56
C ARG A 70 -9.46 -4.67 15.12
N LEU A 71 -8.23 -4.91 14.64
CA LEU A 71 -7.05 -4.12 15.05
C LEU A 71 -7.14 -2.67 14.60
N ALA A 72 -7.54 -2.41 13.35
CA ALA A 72 -7.70 -1.04 12.84
C ALA A 72 -8.82 -0.27 13.57
N GLU A 73 -9.93 -0.93 13.85
CA GLU A 73 -11.06 -0.37 14.61
C GLU A 73 -10.66 -0.02 16.05
N SER A 74 -9.86 -0.86 16.71
CA SER A 74 -9.32 -0.56 18.03
C SER A 74 -8.44 0.69 18.06
N ARG A 75 -7.94 1.13 16.89
CA ARG A 75 -7.15 2.34 16.69
C ARG A 75 -7.97 3.54 16.22
N GLY A 76 -9.30 3.40 16.16
CA GLY A 76 -10.23 4.48 15.77
C GLY A 76 -10.36 4.70 14.27
N ILE A 77 -10.12 3.67 13.45
CA ILE A 77 -10.41 3.66 12.02
C ILE A 77 -11.73 2.92 11.81
N THR A 78 -12.65 3.49 11.06
CA THR A 78 -13.84 2.78 10.58
C THR A 78 -13.44 1.88 9.42
N VAL A 79 -13.74 0.58 9.49
CA VAL A 79 -13.34 -0.36 8.45
C VAL A 79 -14.55 -1.09 7.89
N LEU A 80 -14.67 -1.08 6.58
CA LEU A 80 -15.68 -1.87 5.86
C LEU A 80 -15.05 -3.17 5.37
N ASP A 81 -15.81 -4.25 5.49
CA ASP A 81 -15.46 -5.53 4.88
C ASP A 81 -15.54 -5.42 3.36
N GLY A 82 -14.49 -5.80 2.66
CA GLY A 82 -14.46 -5.73 1.20
C GLY A 82 -13.09 -6.02 0.61
N ILE A 83 -13.09 -6.19 -0.70
CA ILE A 83 -11.88 -6.42 -1.51
C ILE A 83 -11.69 -5.26 -2.49
N ALA A 84 -10.45 -5.00 -2.86
CA ALA A 84 -10.10 -3.89 -3.75
C ALA A 84 -10.73 -4.00 -5.14
N GLU A 85 -11.00 -5.22 -5.60
CA GLU A 85 -11.59 -5.52 -6.90
C GLU A 85 -13.12 -5.30 -6.97
N ASN A 86 -13.77 -5.05 -5.84
CA ASN A 86 -15.21 -4.78 -5.76
C ASN A 86 -15.51 -3.97 -4.49
N LEU A 87 -15.29 -2.67 -4.56
CA LEU A 87 -15.42 -1.77 -3.41
C LEU A 87 -16.90 -1.48 -3.10
N PRO A 88 -17.36 -1.68 -1.85
CA PRO A 88 -18.74 -1.38 -1.41
C PRO A 88 -18.91 0.14 -1.19
N LEU A 89 -18.54 0.94 -2.17
CA LEU A 89 -18.47 2.40 -2.09
C LEU A 89 -19.09 3.04 -3.32
N GLU A 90 -19.65 4.23 -3.14
CA GLU A 90 -20.21 5.05 -4.21
C GLU A 90 -19.11 5.64 -5.11
N ASN A 91 -19.47 6.01 -6.33
CA ASN A 91 -18.59 6.71 -7.26
C ASN A 91 -18.21 8.11 -6.69
N GLU A 92 -17.03 8.59 -7.04
CA GLU A 92 -16.61 10.00 -6.87
C GLU A 92 -16.78 10.54 -5.44
N LYS A 93 -16.43 9.72 -4.44
CA LYS A 93 -16.62 10.04 -3.03
C LYS A 93 -15.37 10.60 -2.33
N PHE A 94 -14.18 10.24 -2.79
CA PHE A 94 -12.93 10.54 -2.09
C PHE A 94 -12.00 11.48 -2.85
N ASP A 95 -11.31 12.34 -2.11
CA ASP A 95 -10.25 13.19 -2.66
C ASP A 95 -8.93 12.42 -2.74
N LEU A 96 -8.74 11.41 -1.85
CA LEU A 96 -7.54 10.59 -1.75
C LEU A 96 -7.90 9.13 -1.55
N VAL A 97 -7.29 8.25 -2.33
CA VAL A 97 -7.21 6.82 -2.06
C VAL A 97 -5.75 6.46 -1.81
N LEU A 98 -5.48 5.85 -0.67
CA LEU A 98 -4.19 5.27 -0.30
C LEU A 98 -4.26 3.75 -0.45
N MET A 99 -3.20 3.12 -0.96
CA MET A 99 -3.01 1.67 -1.01
C MET A 99 -1.53 1.38 -0.75
N VAL A 100 -1.20 0.76 0.37
CA VAL A 100 0.19 0.50 0.75
C VAL A 100 0.40 -0.98 1.02
N THR A 101 1.39 -1.56 0.37
CA THR A 101 1.76 -2.99 0.45
C THR A 101 0.61 -3.98 0.19
N THR A 102 -0.50 -3.52 -0.36
CA THR A 102 -1.71 -4.30 -0.66
C THR A 102 -1.68 -4.90 -2.06
N LEU A 103 -1.09 -4.18 -3.03
CA LEU A 103 -1.05 -4.54 -4.45
C LEU A 103 -0.61 -5.99 -4.70
N CYS A 104 0.38 -6.48 -3.95
CA CYS A 104 0.93 -7.82 -4.14
C CYS A 104 -0.02 -8.96 -3.71
N PHE A 105 -1.12 -8.66 -3.04
CA PHE A 105 -2.12 -9.63 -2.59
C PHE A 105 -3.39 -9.65 -3.45
N LEU A 106 -3.52 -8.71 -4.38
CA LEU A 106 -4.69 -8.62 -5.27
C LEU A 106 -4.75 -9.82 -6.23
N GLU A 107 -5.97 -10.27 -6.53
CA GLU A 107 -6.21 -11.27 -7.56
C GLU A 107 -6.23 -10.63 -8.96
N ASP A 108 -6.85 -9.43 -9.06
CA ASP A 108 -6.94 -8.65 -10.29
C ASP A 108 -6.58 -7.16 -10.01
N ALA A 109 -5.31 -6.84 -10.13
CA ALA A 109 -4.82 -5.49 -9.93
C ALA A 109 -5.42 -4.47 -10.91
N LYS A 110 -5.76 -4.89 -12.14
CA LYS A 110 -6.39 -4.01 -13.13
C LYS A 110 -7.80 -3.61 -12.68
N LYS A 111 -8.59 -4.58 -12.23
CA LYS A 111 -9.93 -4.33 -11.71
C LYS A 111 -9.89 -3.48 -10.45
N ALA A 112 -8.96 -3.76 -9.53
CA ALA A 112 -8.78 -2.97 -8.33
C ALA A 112 -8.44 -1.49 -8.65
N PHE A 113 -7.56 -1.23 -9.60
CA PHE A 113 -7.21 0.15 -9.97
C PHE A 113 -8.37 0.87 -10.69
N SER A 114 -9.20 0.12 -11.45
CA SER A 114 -10.44 0.68 -12.01
C SER A 114 -11.45 1.06 -10.93
N GLU A 115 -11.57 0.26 -9.86
CA GLU A 115 -12.41 0.57 -8.69
C GLU A 115 -11.88 1.80 -7.94
N VAL A 116 -10.56 1.89 -7.72
CA VAL A 116 -9.92 3.06 -7.12
C VAL A 116 -10.23 4.32 -7.95
N TYR A 117 -10.12 4.22 -9.28
CA TYR A 117 -10.48 5.32 -10.18
C TYR A 117 -11.95 5.71 -10.05
N ARG A 118 -12.85 4.72 -9.99
CA ARG A 118 -14.29 4.94 -9.87
C ARG A 118 -14.67 5.72 -8.62
N ILE A 119 -14.10 5.37 -7.45
CA ILE A 119 -14.46 5.99 -6.17
C ILE A 119 -13.80 7.34 -5.92
N LEU A 120 -12.75 7.68 -6.67
CA LEU A 120 -12.11 8.99 -6.61
C LEU A 120 -12.98 10.04 -7.30
N LYS A 121 -13.07 11.22 -6.70
CA LYS A 121 -13.64 12.42 -7.32
C LYS A 121 -12.79 12.86 -8.53
N PRO A 122 -13.35 13.62 -9.47
CA PRO A 122 -12.53 14.39 -10.40
C PRO A 122 -11.46 15.17 -9.65
N GLU A 123 -10.24 15.22 -10.19
CA GLU A 123 -9.06 15.84 -9.57
C GLU A 123 -8.58 15.15 -8.27
N GLY A 124 -9.12 13.98 -7.94
CA GLY A 124 -8.67 13.17 -6.79
C GLY A 124 -7.34 12.47 -7.04
N TYR A 125 -6.71 12.00 -5.97
CA TYR A 125 -5.38 11.40 -6.01
C TYR A 125 -5.40 9.94 -5.58
N PHE A 126 -4.69 9.11 -6.31
CA PHE A 126 -4.33 7.76 -5.91
C PHE A 126 -2.87 7.73 -5.48
N ILE A 127 -2.60 7.25 -4.26
CA ILE A 127 -1.24 6.99 -3.78
C ILE A 127 -1.09 5.49 -3.56
N ASN A 128 -0.13 4.89 -4.28
CA ASN A 128 0.21 3.47 -4.14
C ASN A 128 1.66 3.32 -3.67
N GLY A 129 1.85 2.69 -2.50
CA GLY A 129 3.15 2.36 -1.93
C GLY A 129 3.42 0.84 -2.03
N PHE A 130 4.55 0.44 -2.59
CA PHE A 130 4.86 -0.97 -2.79
C PHE A 130 6.38 -1.23 -2.87
N VAL A 131 6.79 -2.48 -2.68
CA VAL A 131 8.16 -2.94 -2.90
C VAL A 131 8.31 -3.34 -4.37
N ASP A 132 9.18 -2.64 -5.12
CA ASP A 132 9.46 -2.96 -6.53
C ASP A 132 10.16 -4.32 -6.63
N LYS A 133 9.62 -5.23 -7.46
CA LYS A 133 10.15 -6.58 -7.65
C LYS A 133 11.58 -6.64 -8.16
N ASN A 134 12.03 -5.59 -8.87
CA ASN A 134 13.38 -5.50 -9.44
C ASN A 134 14.39 -4.90 -8.45
N SER A 135 13.93 -4.37 -7.33
CA SER A 135 14.75 -3.81 -6.27
C SER A 135 15.52 -4.88 -5.49
N LYS A 136 16.44 -4.43 -4.62
CA LYS A 136 17.21 -5.34 -3.75
C LYS A 136 16.30 -6.16 -2.83
N ILE A 137 15.34 -5.50 -2.14
CA ILE A 137 14.40 -6.18 -1.24
C ILE A 137 13.40 -7.02 -2.04
N GLY A 138 12.88 -6.50 -3.15
CA GLY A 138 11.95 -7.26 -4.01
C GLY A 138 12.55 -8.57 -4.52
N LYS A 139 13.83 -8.59 -4.90
CA LYS A 139 14.54 -9.82 -5.28
C LYS A 139 14.68 -10.80 -4.11
N ILE A 140 14.95 -10.29 -2.90
CA ILE A 140 15.02 -11.12 -1.69
C ILE A 140 13.66 -11.73 -1.40
N TYR A 141 12.58 -10.93 -1.42
CA TYR A 141 11.23 -11.42 -1.18
C TYR A 141 10.82 -12.49 -2.18
N GLN A 142 11.07 -12.31 -3.47
CA GLN A 142 10.79 -13.32 -4.49
C GLN A 142 11.61 -14.61 -4.27
N LYS A 143 12.90 -14.50 -3.94
CA LYS A 143 13.79 -15.65 -3.70
C LYS A 143 13.31 -16.51 -2.52
N TYR A 144 12.79 -15.90 -1.48
CA TYR A 144 12.38 -16.61 -0.25
C TYR A 144 10.84 -16.68 -0.10
N LYS A 145 10.10 -16.38 -1.14
CA LYS A 145 8.64 -16.32 -1.18
C LYS A 145 7.98 -17.57 -0.58
N ASP A 146 8.42 -18.76 -0.99
CA ASP A 146 7.82 -20.04 -0.57
C ASP A 146 8.00 -20.34 0.94
N ARG A 147 8.95 -19.67 1.59
CA ARG A 147 9.21 -19.79 3.03
C ARG A 147 8.55 -18.67 3.84
N SER A 148 7.98 -17.68 3.18
CA SER A 148 7.34 -16.55 3.83
C SER A 148 5.92 -16.89 4.27
N ILE A 149 5.57 -16.53 5.49
CA ILE A 149 4.22 -16.66 6.02
C ILE A 149 3.24 -15.77 5.22
N PHE A 150 3.64 -14.53 4.93
CA PHE A 150 2.77 -13.55 4.29
C PHE A 150 2.89 -13.55 2.76
N TYR A 151 4.09 -13.73 2.21
CA TYR A 151 4.34 -13.53 0.77
C TYR A 151 4.26 -14.79 -0.09
N LYS A 152 3.93 -15.95 0.49
CA LYS A 152 3.86 -17.22 -0.24
C LYS A 152 2.98 -17.14 -1.51
N GLU A 153 1.88 -16.43 -1.43
CA GLU A 153 0.95 -16.25 -2.55
C GLU A 153 1.01 -14.85 -3.18
N ALA A 154 1.94 -14.00 -2.73
CA ALA A 154 2.07 -12.64 -3.24
C ALA A 154 2.53 -12.63 -4.71
N VAL A 155 2.05 -11.65 -5.46
CA VAL A 155 2.51 -11.34 -6.82
C VAL A 155 3.22 -9.99 -6.77
N PHE A 156 4.53 -10.00 -7.01
CA PHE A 156 5.30 -8.75 -6.99
C PHE A 156 5.29 -8.06 -8.35
N PHE A 157 5.18 -6.75 -8.32
CA PHE A 157 5.13 -5.89 -9.49
C PHE A 157 6.40 -5.02 -9.58
N SER A 158 6.84 -4.74 -10.79
CA SER A 158 7.81 -3.67 -11.06
C SER A 158 7.11 -2.34 -11.17
N THR A 159 7.84 -1.25 -10.95
CA THR A 159 7.31 0.11 -11.15
C THR A 159 6.73 0.29 -12.55
N LYS A 160 7.34 -0.28 -13.60
CA LYS A 160 6.83 -0.20 -14.97
C LYS A 160 5.46 -0.88 -15.14
N GLU A 161 5.26 -2.05 -14.52
CA GLU A 161 3.98 -2.75 -14.54
C GLU A 161 2.90 -1.98 -13.80
N VAL A 162 3.24 -1.39 -12.64
CA VAL A 162 2.30 -0.55 -11.89
C VAL A 162 1.91 0.70 -12.66
N VAL A 163 2.88 1.37 -13.32
CA VAL A 163 2.60 2.54 -14.19
C VAL A 163 1.64 2.16 -15.31
N LYS A 164 1.83 1.00 -15.94
CA LYS A 164 0.91 0.52 -16.98
C LYS A 164 -0.51 0.32 -16.45
N LEU A 165 -0.67 -0.28 -15.26
CA LEU A 165 -1.98 -0.47 -14.63
C LEU A 165 -2.66 0.88 -14.30
N ILE A 166 -1.88 1.85 -13.82
CA ILE A 166 -2.34 3.22 -13.52
C ILE A 166 -2.84 3.92 -14.79
N ASP A 167 -2.07 3.83 -15.87
CA ASP A 167 -2.41 4.43 -17.17
C ASP A 167 -3.65 3.76 -17.78
N GLU A 168 -3.72 2.43 -17.77
CA GLU A 168 -4.88 1.66 -18.23
C GLU A 168 -6.18 1.96 -17.45
N ALA A 169 -6.06 2.32 -16.17
CA ALA A 169 -7.20 2.74 -15.35
C ALA A 169 -7.66 4.20 -15.64
N GLY A 170 -6.86 4.97 -16.39
CA GLY A 170 -7.20 6.34 -16.80
C GLY A 170 -6.54 7.46 -15.99
N PHE A 171 -5.69 7.11 -15.04
CA PHE A 171 -4.94 8.11 -14.26
C PHE A 171 -3.88 8.83 -15.08
N ARG A 172 -3.50 10.03 -14.62
CA ARG A 172 -2.55 10.94 -15.30
C ARG A 172 -1.60 11.57 -14.28
N LYS A 173 -0.63 12.36 -14.75
CA LYS A 173 0.29 13.18 -13.94
C LYS A 173 0.95 12.36 -12.83
N ILE A 174 1.68 11.30 -13.22
CA ILE A 174 2.31 10.37 -12.32
C ILE A 174 3.59 10.98 -11.70
N GLU A 175 3.69 10.95 -10.39
CA GLU A 175 4.89 11.33 -9.64
C GLU A 175 5.39 10.17 -8.80
N PHE A 176 6.71 10.15 -8.54
CA PHE A 176 7.36 9.06 -7.83
C PHE A 176 8.18 9.55 -6.65
N ARG A 177 8.17 8.74 -5.59
CA ARG A 177 9.16 8.78 -4.51
C ARG A 177 9.71 7.39 -4.29
N GLN A 178 10.94 7.34 -3.79
CA GLN A 178 11.59 6.09 -3.44
C GLN A 178 12.37 6.23 -2.15
N THR A 179 12.44 5.14 -1.41
CA THR A 179 13.22 5.02 -0.18
C THR A 179 13.68 3.57 0.00
N ILE A 180 14.33 3.25 1.12
CA ILE A 180 14.85 1.90 1.42
C ILE A 180 15.92 1.48 0.40
N PHE A 181 17.15 1.95 0.62
CA PHE A 181 18.28 1.73 -0.30
C PHE A 181 19.17 0.54 0.08
N SER A 182 18.94 -0.07 1.24
CA SER A 182 19.69 -1.21 1.78
C SER A 182 18.76 -2.36 2.15
N PRO A 183 19.27 -3.61 2.30
CA PRO A 183 18.51 -4.71 2.91
C PRO A 183 18.02 -4.34 4.31
N LEU A 184 16.89 -4.92 4.75
CA LEU A 184 16.23 -4.54 6.02
C LEU A 184 17.14 -4.71 7.24
N ASP A 185 17.92 -5.77 7.29
CA ASP A 185 18.88 -6.07 8.37
C ASP A 185 20.01 -5.05 8.52
N LYS A 186 20.19 -4.17 7.52
CA LYS A 186 21.21 -3.10 7.52
C LYS A 186 20.61 -1.71 7.74
N ILE A 187 19.30 -1.62 7.95
CA ILE A 187 18.62 -0.34 8.19
C ILE A 187 18.62 -0.02 9.68
N ASN A 188 19.53 0.84 10.12
CA ASN A 188 19.68 1.27 11.51
C ASN A 188 19.28 2.73 11.76
N LYS A 189 18.78 3.43 10.74
CA LYS A 189 18.25 4.79 10.79
C LYS A 189 17.25 5.02 9.67
N VAL A 190 16.41 6.03 9.83
CA VAL A 190 15.45 6.46 8.79
C VAL A 190 16.21 6.82 7.51
N ASN A 191 15.77 6.25 6.39
CA ASN A 191 16.37 6.51 5.08
C ASN A 191 15.81 7.83 4.50
N ILE A 192 16.59 8.43 3.63
CA ILE A 192 16.17 9.62 2.87
C ILE A 192 15.09 9.25 1.86
N VAL A 193 14.30 10.23 1.47
CA VAL A 193 13.36 10.13 0.35
C VAL A 193 13.99 10.78 -0.87
N LYS A 194 13.92 10.11 -2.02
CA LYS A 194 14.35 10.64 -3.31
C LYS A 194 13.18 10.71 -4.29
N LYS A 195 13.20 11.65 -5.21
CA LYS A 195 12.33 11.68 -6.38
C LYS A 195 12.71 10.56 -7.36
N GLY A 196 11.74 10.09 -8.17
CA GLY A 196 11.96 9.02 -9.14
C GLY A 196 11.88 7.62 -8.54
N TYR A 197 12.41 6.63 -9.26
CA TYR A 197 12.44 5.22 -8.89
C TYR A 197 13.69 4.52 -9.47
N GLY A 198 13.93 3.26 -9.08
CA GLY A 198 15.00 2.42 -9.63
C GLY A 198 16.23 2.26 -8.74
N GLU A 199 16.38 3.05 -7.67
CA GLU A 199 17.45 2.91 -6.67
C GLU A 199 16.90 2.32 -5.36
N GLY A 200 15.77 2.87 -4.88
CA GLY A 200 15.11 2.45 -3.65
C GLY A 200 14.28 1.19 -3.85
N SER A 201 14.02 0.47 -2.76
CA SER A 201 13.20 -0.74 -2.78
C SER A 201 11.72 -0.47 -2.59
N PHE A 202 11.37 0.52 -1.76
CA PHE A 202 10.00 0.97 -1.58
C PHE A 202 9.73 2.17 -2.48
N ILE A 203 8.73 2.03 -3.33
CA ILE A 203 8.31 3.05 -4.29
C ILE A 203 6.93 3.55 -3.91
N VAL A 204 6.75 4.85 -3.93
CA VAL A 204 5.46 5.51 -3.80
C VAL A 204 5.13 6.20 -5.12
N ILE A 205 3.98 5.90 -5.65
CA ILE A 205 3.43 6.53 -6.86
C ILE A 205 2.22 7.36 -6.44
N ARG A 206 2.18 8.63 -6.85
CA ARG A 206 0.98 9.45 -6.84
C ARG A 206 0.50 9.62 -8.26
N ALA A 207 -0.76 9.31 -8.51
CA ALA A 207 -1.42 9.52 -9.79
C ALA A 207 -2.70 10.35 -9.60
N HIS A 208 -3.13 11.04 -10.65
CA HIS A 208 -4.23 12.00 -10.62
C HIS A 208 -5.38 11.50 -11.49
N LYS A 209 -6.61 11.56 -11.00
CA LYS A 209 -7.80 11.24 -11.79
C LYS A 209 -8.19 12.36 -12.75
#